data_b46d8dea963098123064807110364ab1
#
_entry.id   b46d8dea963098123064807110364ab1
#
_cell.length_a   1.000
_cell.length_b   1.000
_cell.length_c   1.000
_cell.angle_alpha   90.00
_cell.angle_beta   90.00
_cell.angle_gamma   90.00
#
_symmetry.space_group_name_H-M   'P 1'
#
loop_
_entity.id
_entity.type
_entity.pdbx_description
1 polymer ?
#
loop_
_entity_poly.entity_id
_entity_poly.type
_entity_poly.pdbx_seq_one_letter_code
_entity_poly.pdbx_strand_id
1 'polypeptide(L)'
;MTIRCAVIGINHNHILGQVNALLGAGATFAGFFAPEDDLAADFAARYPQAVRFDSSARILDDPNIALVASAGINSDRARLGIEVMRAGKDFMSDKPGMTSLAQLDEVRRVQAETKRIYSIYYSEHFAVRCVVRAGELVRAGAIGTVVNTVGLGPHRIDQASRPGWFFERERYGGILADIASHQIEQFLFFTGAEDAEVAAATVANRANPDHPELQDFGDMLLRTSGVTGYVRVD
;
A
#
# COMPACT_ATOMS: atom_id res chain seq x y z
N MET A 1 -21.49 -6.91 -13.63
CA MET A 1 -21.24 -7.93 -12.56
C MET A 1 -20.68 -7.24 -11.34
N THR A 2 -21.18 -7.58 -10.16
CA THR A 2 -20.63 -7.03 -8.90
C THR A 2 -19.37 -7.80 -8.53
N ILE A 3 -18.27 -7.09 -8.23
CA ILE A 3 -17.03 -7.72 -7.78
C ILE A 3 -17.24 -8.28 -6.36
N ARG A 4 -16.97 -9.56 -6.16
CA ARG A 4 -16.94 -10.17 -4.84
C ARG A 4 -15.51 -10.19 -4.34
N CYS A 5 -15.26 -9.58 -3.17
CA CYS A 5 -13.93 -9.47 -2.59
C CYS A 5 -13.83 -10.13 -1.22
N ALA A 6 -12.60 -10.49 -0.84
CA ALA A 6 -12.27 -10.97 0.49
C ALA A 6 -10.96 -10.32 0.98
N VAL A 7 -10.62 -10.55 2.25
CA VAL A 7 -9.41 -10.02 2.89
C VAL A 7 -8.54 -11.17 3.39
N ILE A 8 -7.24 -11.08 3.15
CA ILE A 8 -6.23 -11.94 3.78
C ILE A 8 -5.15 -11.05 4.40
N GLY A 9 -4.97 -11.14 5.74
CA GLY A 9 -4.01 -10.31 6.48
C GLY A 9 -4.55 -8.93 6.85
N ILE A 10 -4.69 -8.69 8.15
CA ILE A 10 -5.31 -7.51 8.76
C ILE A 10 -4.40 -6.84 9.80
N ASN A 11 -3.08 -7.04 9.69
CA ASN A 11 -2.09 -6.60 10.68
C ASN A 11 -1.92 -5.08 10.75
N HIS A 12 -2.49 -4.34 9.78
CA HIS A 12 -2.54 -2.88 9.78
C HIS A 12 -3.99 -2.40 9.61
N ASN A 13 -4.39 -1.40 10.38
CA ASN A 13 -5.76 -0.87 10.38
C ASN A 13 -6.18 -0.16 9.07
N HIS A 14 -5.25 0.10 8.14
CA HIS A 14 -5.57 0.57 6.79
C HIS A 14 -6.51 -0.37 6.02
N ILE A 15 -6.58 -1.65 6.42
CA ILE A 15 -7.53 -2.60 5.83
C ILE A 15 -8.98 -2.11 5.92
N LEU A 16 -9.33 -1.38 6.98
CA LEU A 16 -10.66 -0.82 7.14
C LEU A 16 -10.98 0.20 6.03
N GLY A 17 -9.99 1.04 5.69
CA GLY A 17 -10.11 1.98 4.57
C GLY A 17 -10.27 1.27 3.22
N GLN A 18 -9.50 0.21 2.99
CA GLN A 18 -9.60 -0.59 1.75
C GLN A 18 -10.97 -1.25 1.61
N VAL A 19 -11.46 -1.91 2.67
CA VAL A 19 -12.79 -2.56 2.65
C VAL A 19 -13.90 -1.54 2.43
N ASN A 20 -13.84 -0.39 3.12
CA ASN A 20 -14.83 0.68 2.94
C ASN A 20 -14.80 1.25 1.52
N ALA A 21 -13.61 1.41 0.93
CA ALA A 21 -13.48 1.88 -0.46
C ALA A 21 -14.08 0.86 -1.45
N LEU A 22 -13.81 -0.44 -1.26
CA LEU A 22 -14.39 -1.50 -2.10
C LEU A 22 -15.89 -1.57 -1.98
N LEU A 23 -16.45 -1.49 -0.76
CA LEU A 23 -17.90 -1.45 -0.52
C LEU A 23 -18.53 -0.20 -1.14
N GLY A 24 -17.89 0.96 -0.98
CA GLY A 24 -18.31 2.22 -1.58
C GLY A 24 -18.30 2.20 -3.12
N ALA A 25 -17.41 1.39 -3.72
CA ALA A 25 -17.37 1.14 -5.15
C ALA A 25 -18.38 0.08 -5.63
N GLY A 26 -19.22 -0.47 -4.73
CA GLY A 26 -20.25 -1.46 -5.06
C GLY A 26 -19.78 -2.91 -5.05
N ALA A 27 -18.61 -3.21 -4.49
CA ALA A 27 -18.18 -4.59 -4.28
C ALA A 27 -19.01 -5.28 -3.18
N THR A 28 -19.10 -6.59 -3.21
CA THR A 28 -19.64 -7.40 -2.11
C THR A 28 -18.52 -8.05 -1.32
N PHE A 29 -18.56 -7.88 0.00
CA PHE A 29 -17.56 -8.42 0.91
C PHE A 29 -17.94 -9.84 1.36
N ALA A 30 -17.14 -10.82 0.97
CA ALA A 30 -17.39 -12.23 1.29
C ALA A 30 -16.98 -12.59 2.71
N GLY A 31 -15.84 -12.02 3.16
CA GLY A 31 -15.27 -12.34 4.47
C GLY A 31 -13.75 -12.19 4.47
N PHE A 32 -13.11 -12.71 5.50
CA PHE A 32 -11.69 -12.51 5.74
C PHE A 32 -11.02 -13.74 6.36
N PHE A 33 -9.71 -13.81 6.23
CA PHE A 33 -8.84 -14.70 6.96
C PHE A 33 -7.73 -13.90 7.67
N ALA A 34 -7.58 -14.17 8.95
CA ALA A 34 -6.46 -13.74 9.78
C ALA A 34 -6.17 -14.83 10.81
N PRO A 35 -4.91 -15.22 11.00
CA PRO A 35 -4.54 -16.23 12.00
C PRO A 35 -4.59 -15.68 13.44
N GLU A 36 -4.45 -14.36 13.61
CA GLU A 36 -4.44 -13.69 14.92
C GLU A 36 -5.89 -13.53 15.42
N ASP A 37 -6.22 -14.20 16.54
CA ASP A 37 -7.59 -14.22 17.06
C ASP A 37 -8.07 -12.87 17.59
N ASP A 38 -7.19 -12.08 18.21
CA ASP A 38 -7.48 -10.75 18.71
C ASP A 38 -7.81 -9.78 17.56
N LEU A 39 -6.97 -9.72 16.53
CA LEU A 39 -7.21 -8.89 15.35
C LEU A 39 -8.48 -9.35 14.61
N ALA A 40 -8.70 -10.66 14.52
CA ALA A 40 -9.89 -11.21 13.88
C ALA A 40 -11.17 -10.84 14.62
N ALA A 41 -11.17 -10.85 15.94
CA ALA A 41 -12.33 -10.46 16.76
C ALA A 41 -12.67 -8.98 16.57
N ASP A 42 -11.66 -8.09 16.61
CA ASP A 42 -11.84 -6.66 16.37
C ASP A 42 -12.35 -6.36 14.97
N PHE A 43 -11.83 -7.07 13.97
CA PHE A 43 -12.26 -6.90 12.59
C PHE A 43 -13.68 -7.40 12.38
N ALA A 44 -14.05 -8.56 12.94
CA ALA A 44 -15.41 -9.11 12.88
C ALA A 44 -16.44 -8.20 13.55
N ALA A 45 -16.08 -7.53 14.65
CA ALA A 45 -16.96 -6.58 15.31
C ALA A 45 -17.32 -5.38 14.41
N ARG A 46 -16.42 -4.97 13.51
CA ARG A 46 -16.67 -3.89 12.55
C ARG A 46 -17.45 -4.34 11.31
N TYR A 47 -17.32 -5.60 10.94
CA TYR A 47 -17.98 -6.20 9.78
C TYR A 47 -18.73 -7.46 10.19
N PRO A 48 -19.82 -7.37 10.99
CA PRO A 48 -20.51 -8.53 11.57
C PRO A 48 -21.15 -9.45 10.53
N GLN A 49 -21.34 -8.97 9.30
CA GLN A 49 -21.83 -9.78 8.17
C GLN A 49 -20.72 -10.58 7.47
N ALA A 50 -19.44 -10.30 7.78
CA ALA A 50 -18.32 -10.96 7.12
C ALA A 50 -18.05 -12.34 7.74
N VAL A 51 -17.83 -13.34 6.89
CA VAL A 51 -17.44 -14.67 7.34
C VAL A 51 -15.93 -14.67 7.67
N ARG A 52 -15.55 -15.14 8.85
CA ARG A 52 -14.14 -15.50 9.11
C ARG A 52 -13.90 -16.88 8.51
N PHE A 53 -13.03 -16.98 7.52
CA PHE A 53 -12.62 -18.24 6.92
C PHE A 53 -11.58 -18.96 7.78
N ASP A 54 -11.56 -20.28 7.76
CA ASP A 54 -10.63 -21.10 8.53
C ASP A 54 -9.19 -21.06 7.98
N SER A 55 -9.03 -20.71 6.70
CA SER A 55 -7.74 -20.62 6.04
C SER A 55 -7.77 -19.68 4.85
N SER A 56 -6.58 -19.16 4.44
CA SER A 56 -6.43 -18.41 3.19
C SER A 56 -6.81 -19.25 1.96
N ALA A 57 -6.55 -20.55 1.99
CA ALA A 57 -6.91 -21.48 0.91
C ALA A 57 -8.42 -21.44 0.59
N ARG A 58 -9.27 -21.33 1.61
CA ARG A 58 -10.74 -21.23 1.39
C ARG A 58 -11.13 -20.00 0.57
N ILE A 59 -10.38 -18.91 0.70
CA ILE A 59 -10.57 -17.70 -0.10
C ILE A 59 -9.98 -17.89 -1.50
N LEU A 60 -8.77 -18.45 -1.58
CA LEU A 60 -8.07 -18.63 -2.85
C LEU A 60 -8.77 -19.63 -3.78
N ASP A 61 -9.37 -20.67 -3.22
CA ASP A 61 -10.08 -21.74 -3.97
C ASP A 61 -11.53 -21.36 -4.33
N ASP A 62 -12.12 -20.32 -3.71
CA ASP A 62 -13.51 -19.91 -4.03
C ASP A 62 -13.56 -19.19 -5.40
N PRO A 63 -14.18 -19.80 -6.44
CA PRO A 63 -14.25 -19.20 -7.77
C PRO A 63 -15.11 -17.93 -7.84
N ASN A 64 -15.93 -17.69 -6.82
CA ASN A 64 -16.79 -16.51 -6.77
C ASN A 64 -16.06 -15.28 -6.21
N ILE A 65 -14.89 -15.44 -5.58
CA ILE A 65 -14.07 -14.32 -5.11
C ILE A 65 -13.14 -13.90 -6.25
N ALA A 66 -13.29 -12.66 -6.70
CA ALA A 66 -12.52 -12.11 -7.82
C ALA A 66 -11.33 -11.26 -7.35
N LEU A 67 -11.39 -10.68 -6.14
CA LEU A 67 -10.40 -9.76 -5.61
C LEU A 67 -10.09 -10.07 -4.15
N VAL A 68 -8.81 -10.06 -3.81
CA VAL A 68 -8.33 -10.15 -2.43
C VAL A 68 -7.64 -8.85 -2.05
N ALA A 69 -8.06 -8.23 -0.93
CA ALA A 69 -7.37 -7.08 -0.34
C ALA A 69 -6.52 -7.52 0.86
N SER A 70 -5.44 -6.80 1.12
CA SER A 70 -4.55 -7.08 2.25
C SER A 70 -3.90 -5.82 2.83
N ALA A 71 -3.90 -5.74 4.15
CA ALA A 71 -2.99 -4.89 4.92
C ALA A 71 -2.21 -5.75 5.95
N GLY A 72 -1.74 -6.89 5.50
CA GLY A 72 -0.82 -7.76 6.23
C GLY A 72 0.53 -7.10 6.49
N ILE A 73 1.46 -7.82 7.11
CA ILE A 73 2.84 -7.36 7.33
C ILE A 73 3.48 -7.00 5.99
N ASN A 74 4.17 -5.86 5.93
CA ASN A 74 4.65 -5.29 4.67
C ASN A 74 5.51 -6.27 3.85
N SER A 75 6.42 -7.00 4.51
CA SER A 75 7.29 -8.00 3.85
C SER A 75 6.53 -9.17 3.24
N ASP A 76 5.33 -9.50 3.75
CA ASP A 76 4.56 -10.67 3.31
C ASP A 76 3.62 -10.38 2.14
N ARG A 77 3.36 -9.09 1.86
CA ARG A 77 2.36 -8.65 0.87
C ARG A 77 2.67 -9.12 -0.54
N ALA A 78 3.94 -9.05 -0.95
CA ALA A 78 4.34 -9.50 -2.29
C ALA A 78 4.10 -11.00 -2.48
N ARG A 79 4.51 -11.84 -1.51
CA ARG A 79 4.28 -13.28 -1.54
C ARG A 79 2.79 -13.61 -1.60
N LEU A 80 1.99 -12.98 -0.74
CA LEU A 80 0.54 -13.18 -0.75
C LEU A 80 -0.08 -12.76 -2.09
N GLY A 81 0.29 -11.61 -2.64
CA GLY A 81 -0.25 -11.16 -3.92
C GLY A 81 0.11 -12.08 -5.08
N ILE A 82 1.30 -12.68 -5.06
CA ILE A 82 1.71 -13.72 -6.02
C ILE A 82 0.82 -14.96 -5.88
N GLU A 83 0.55 -15.43 -4.67
CA GLU A 83 -0.36 -16.56 -4.41
C GLU A 83 -1.78 -16.24 -4.93
N VAL A 84 -2.29 -15.04 -4.66
CA VAL A 84 -3.60 -14.57 -5.11
C VAL A 84 -3.69 -14.52 -6.62
N MET A 85 -2.69 -13.94 -7.30
CA MET A 85 -2.67 -13.87 -8.77
C MET A 85 -2.60 -15.26 -9.41
N ARG A 86 -1.82 -16.19 -8.84
CA ARG A 86 -1.74 -17.60 -9.30
C ARG A 86 -3.05 -18.36 -9.09
N ALA A 87 -3.83 -17.97 -8.07
CA ALA A 87 -5.20 -18.48 -7.87
C ALA A 87 -6.24 -17.84 -8.83
N GLY A 88 -5.79 -17.03 -9.79
CA GLY A 88 -6.65 -16.41 -10.80
C GLY A 88 -7.46 -15.21 -10.32
N LYS A 89 -7.03 -14.57 -9.23
CA LYS A 89 -7.72 -13.41 -8.61
C LYS A 89 -6.86 -12.16 -8.71
N ASP A 90 -7.49 -11.01 -8.65
CA ASP A 90 -6.81 -9.72 -8.54
C ASP A 90 -6.45 -9.43 -7.09
N PHE A 91 -5.39 -8.65 -6.88
CA PHE A 91 -4.88 -8.32 -5.55
C PHE A 91 -4.78 -6.82 -5.33
N MET A 92 -5.27 -6.36 -4.18
CA MET A 92 -5.13 -4.98 -3.70
C MET A 92 -4.31 -4.99 -2.39
N SER A 93 -3.08 -4.54 -2.48
CA SER A 93 -2.21 -4.37 -1.32
C SER A 93 -2.38 -3.01 -0.68
N ASP A 94 -2.24 -2.92 0.65
CA ASP A 94 -1.87 -1.66 1.27
C ASP A 94 -0.44 -1.26 0.86
N LYS A 95 -0.08 0.01 1.03
CA LYS A 95 1.30 0.52 0.85
C LYS A 95 2.19 0.12 2.06
N PRO A 96 3.48 -0.17 1.84
CA PRO A 96 4.08 -0.51 0.56
C PRO A 96 3.59 -1.86 0.06
N GLY A 97 3.49 -2.03 -1.22
CA GLY A 97 3.07 -3.31 -1.80
C GLY A 97 4.16 -4.38 -1.75
N MET A 98 5.41 -3.96 -1.55
CA MET A 98 6.60 -4.79 -1.45
C MET A 98 7.71 -4.05 -0.71
N THR A 99 8.72 -4.77 -0.21
CA THR A 99 9.82 -4.21 0.58
C THR A 99 11.19 -4.38 -0.05
N SER A 100 11.27 -5.06 -1.21
CA SER A 100 12.53 -5.27 -1.94
C SER A 100 12.34 -5.30 -3.45
N LEU A 101 13.43 -5.02 -4.18
CA LEU A 101 13.46 -5.12 -5.65
C LEU A 101 13.23 -6.55 -6.15
N ALA A 102 13.76 -7.55 -5.42
CA ALA A 102 13.53 -8.96 -5.76
C ALA A 102 12.04 -9.32 -5.71
N GLN A 103 11.31 -8.82 -4.71
CA GLN A 103 9.86 -8.98 -4.63
C GLN A 103 9.15 -8.28 -5.81
N LEU A 104 9.59 -7.06 -6.17
CA LEU A 104 9.04 -6.34 -7.31
C LEU A 104 9.22 -7.12 -8.62
N ASP A 105 10.41 -7.65 -8.87
CA ASP A 105 10.70 -8.41 -10.07
C ASP A 105 9.83 -9.68 -10.16
N GLU A 106 9.64 -10.38 -9.04
CA GLU A 106 8.78 -11.56 -9.02
C GLU A 106 7.30 -11.21 -9.21
N VAL A 107 6.81 -10.15 -8.58
CA VAL A 107 5.44 -9.66 -8.77
C VAL A 107 5.19 -9.31 -10.24
N ARG A 108 6.12 -8.58 -10.89
CA ARG A 108 6.03 -8.24 -12.32
C ARG A 108 5.98 -9.48 -13.22
N ARG A 109 6.84 -10.45 -12.91
CA ARG A 109 6.88 -11.72 -13.67
C ARG A 109 5.54 -12.46 -13.58
N VAL A 110 5.02 -12.65 -12.35
CA VAL A 110 3.76 -13.36 -12.13
C VAL A 110 2.56 -12.59 -12.70
N GLN A 111 2.58 -11.25 -12.58
CA GLN A 111 1.55 -10.40 -13.20
C GLN A 111 1.54 -10.58 -14.73
N ALA A 112 2.72 -10.61 -15.36
CA ALA A 112 2.83 -10.85 -16.80
C ALA A 112 2.35 -12.24 -17.24
N GLU A 113 2.56 -13.27 -16.38
CA GLU A 113 2.12 -14.65 -16.62
C GLU A 113 0.61 -14.82 -16.46
N THR A 114 0.06 -14.29 -15.36
CA THR A 114 -1.34 -14.52 -14.98
C THR A 114 -2.32 -13.54 -15.60
N LYS A 115 -1.83 -12.37 -16.04
CA LYS A 115 -2.64 -11.22 -16.48
C LYS A 115 -3.61 -10.71 -15.40
N ARG A 116 -3.31 -10.99 -14.11
CA ARG A 116 -4.05 -10.46 -12.98
C ARG A 116 -3.53 -9.08 -12.59
N ILE A 117 -4.35 -8.35 -11.84
CA ILE A 117 -3.98 -7.03 -11.35
C ILE A 117 -3.30 -7.19 -9.99
N TYR A 118 -2.13 -6.57 -9.82
CA TYR A 118 -1.51 -6.28 -8.54
C TYR A 118 -1.57 -4.76 -8.34
N SER A 119 -2.46 -4.29 -7.49
CA SER A 119 -2.63 -2.87 -7.20
C SER A 119 -2.15 -2.52 -5.80
N ILE A 120 -1.70 -1.29 -5.61
CA ILE A 120 -1.32 -0.74 -4.31
C ILE A 120 -2.27 0.41 -3.98
N TYR A 121 -2.89 0.35 -2.80
CA TYR A 121 -3.84 1.35 -2.35
C TYR A 121 -3.14 2.51 -1.65
N TYR A 122 -2.85 3.56 -2.40
CA TYR A 122 -2.33 4.82 -1.88
C TYR A 122 -3.49 5.69 -1.40
N SER A 123 -3.89 5.51 -0.12
CA SER A 123 -5.07 6.17 0.45
C SER A 123 -5.00 7.70 0.45
N GLU A 124 -3.80 8.28 0.56
CA GLU A 124 -3.61 9.74 0.51
C GLU A 124 -3.96 10.35 -0.85
N HIS A 125 -3.96 9.55 -1.91
CA HIS A 125 -4.46 9.96 -3.21
C HIS A 125 -5.90 9.47 -3.43
N PHE A 126 -6.11 8.14 -3.40
CA PHE A 126 -7.37 7.55 -3.86
C PHE A 126 -8.56 7.81 -2.93
N ALA A 127 -8.33 8.00 -1.61
CA ALA A 127 -9.40 8.30 -0.66
C ALA A 127 -9.59 9.81 -0.40
N VAL A 128 -8.71 10.67 -0.92
CA VAL A 128 -8.70 12.11 -0.65
C VAL A 128 -9.20 12.90 -1.87
N ARG A 129 -10.47 13.27 -1.86
CA ARG A 129 -11.14 13.92 -3.01
C ARG A 129 -10.45 15.22 -3.48
N CYS A 130 -9.86 15.99 -2.57
CA CYS A 130 -9.15 17.22 -2.95
C CYS A 130 -7.88 16.92 -3.75
N VAL A 131 -7.17 15.81 -3.49
CA VAL A 131 -6.00 15.39 -4.27
C VAL A 131 -6.41 15.01 -5.69
N VAL A 132 -7.49 14.23 -5.83
CA VAL A 132 -8.06 13.88 -7.15
C VAL A 132 -8.43 15.15 -7.91
N ARG A 133 -9.12 16.10 -7.25
CA ARG A 133 -9.51 17.37 -7.87
C ARG A 133 -8.31 18.24 -8.25
N ALA A 134 -7.28 18.29 -7.41
CA ALA A 134 -6.02 18.97 -7.72
C ALA A 134 -5.37 18.39 -8.99
N GLY A 135 -5.30 17.06 -9.10
CA GLY A 135 -4.78 16.41 -10.30
C GLY A 135 -5.57 16.71 -11.57
N GLU A 136 -6.90 16.81 -11.48
CA GLU A 136 -7.74 17.24 -12.60
C GLU A 136 -7.38 18.67 -13.05
N LEU A 137 -7.21 19.59 -12.12
CA LEU A 137 -6.83 20.99 -12.41
C LEU A 137 -5.43 21.08 -13.02
N VAL A 138 -4.47 20.33 -12.49
CA VAL A 138 -3.11 20.26 -13.05
C VAL A 138 -3.15 19.76 -14.49
N ARG A 139 -3.84 18.65 -14.75
CA ARG A 139 -4.01 18.10 -16.11
C ARG A 139 -4.73 19.04 -17.06
N ALA A 140 -5.64 19.87 -16.54
CA ALA A 140 -6.33 20.91 -17.32
C ALA A 140 -5.46 22.16 -17.56
N GLY A 141 -4.23 22.19 -17.09
CA GLY A 141 -3.28 23.30 -17.29
C GLY A 141 -3.49 24.50 -16.37
N ALA A 142 -4.27 24.37 -15.28
CA ALA A 142 -4.59 25.49 -14.39
C ALA A 142 -3.38 26.19 -13.76
N ILE A 143 -2.25 25.48 -13.64
CA ILE A 143 -0.97 26.01 -13.12
C ILE A 143 0.15 25.98 -14.18
N GLY A 144 -0.18 25.71 -15.44
CA GLY A 144 0.79 25.50 -16.50
C GLY A 144 1.57 24.18 -16.36
N THR A 145 2.80 24.14 -16.84
CA THR A 145 3.66 22.96 -16.76
C THR A 145 4.23 22.78 -15.35
N VAL A 146 4.10 21.59 -14.78
CA VAL A 146 4.74 21.24 -13.51
C VAL A 146 6.25 21.12 -13.75
N VAL A 147 7.04 21.88 -13.02
CA VAL A 147 8.51 21.88 -13.10
C VAL A 147 9.19 21.33 -11.85
N ASN A 148 8.48 21.35 -10.72
CA ASN A 148 8.98 20.83 -9.45
C ASN A 148 7.82 20.41 -8.54
N THR A 149 8.08 19.43 -7.67
CA THR A 149 7.19 19.07 -6.56
C THR A 149 7.99 19.03 -5.25
N VAL A 150 7.32 19.34 -4.15
CA VAL A 150 7.82 19.12 -2.79
C VAL A 150 6.79 18.30 -2.03
N GLY A 151 7.13 17.05 -1.73
CA GLY A 151 6.31 16.13 -0.96
C GLY A 151 6.80 16.02 0.48
N LEU A 152 5.98 16.45 1.44
CA LEU A 152 6.29 16.32 2.87
C LEU A 152 5.33 15.32 3.49
N GLY A 153 5.87 14.31 4.18
CA GLY A 153 5.11 13.26 4.84
C GLY A 153 5.51 13.10 6.31
N PRO A 154 5.29 14.13 7.17
CA PRO A 154 5.54 13.99 8.59
C PRO A 154 4.54 13.01 9.20
N HIS A 155 5.03 12.00 9.93
CA HIS A 155 4.21 11.00 10.60
C HIS A 155 4.58 10.92 12.07
N ARG A 156 3.57 10.99 12.92
CA ARG A 156 3.78 10.71 14.34
C ARG A 156 3.93 9.19 14.53
N ILE A 157 5.08 8.78 15.04
CA ILE A 157 5.24 7.42 15.55
C ILE A 157 4.64 7.34 16.95
N ASP A 158 3.62 6.51 17.12
CA ASP A 158 3.10 6.09 18.41
C ASP A 158 3.65 4.69 18.72
N GLN A 159 4.83 4.64 19.33
CA GLN A 159 5.54 3.39 19.60
C GLN A 159 4.70 2.38 20.37
N ALA A 160 3.91 2.86 21.35
CA ALA A 160 3.09 2.00 22.19
C ALA A 160 1.97 1.27 21.43
N SER A 161 1.52 1.83 20.32
CA SER A 161 0.47 1.24 19.49
C SER A 161 1.01 0.41 18.32
N ARG A 162 2.34 0.43 18.08
CA ARG A 162 2.93 -0.30 16.95
C ARG A 162 3.24 -1.75 17.31
N PRO A 163 2.92 -2.70 16.43
CA PRO A 163 3.31 -4.09 16.63
C PRO A 163 4.83 -4.27 16.48
N GLY A 164 5.40 -5.28 17.12
CA GLY A 164 6.86 -5.50 17.13
C GLY A 164 7.51 -5.55 15.74
N TRP A 165 6.85 -6.16 14.76
CA TRP A 165 7.37 -6.24 13.39
C TRP A 165 7.62 -4.88 12.72
N PHE A 166 6.95 -3.82 13.19
CA PHE A 166 7.13 -2.48 12.65
C PHE A 166 8.53 -1.90 12.95
N PHE A 167 9.22 -2.43 13.95
CA PHE A 167 10.57 -2.01 14.33
C PHE A 167 11.68 -2.88 13.69
N GLU A 168 11.32 -3.88 12.91
CA GLU A 168 12.22 -4.77 12.19
C GLU A 168 12.36 -4.30 10.74
N ARG A 169 13.56 -3.83 10.34
CA ARG A 169 13.81 -3.21 9.02
C ARG A 169 13.35 -4.07 7.83
N GLU A 170 13.59 -5.37 7.92
CA GLU A 170 13.20 -6.30 6.85
C GLU A 170 11.68 -6.47 6.75
N ARG A 171 10.98 -6.35 7.86
CA ARG A 171 9.53 -6.58 7.90
C ARG A 171 8.71 -5.37 7.52
N TYR A 172 9.07 -4.14 8.00
CA TYR A 172 8.31 -2.95 7.62
C TYR A 172 8.80 -2.32 6.30
N GLY A 173 10.03 -2.59 5.85
CA GLY A 173 10.55 -2.15 4.55
C GLY A 173 11.33 -0.84 4.57
N GLY A 174 11.39 -0.12 5.70
CA GLY A 174 12.05 1.18 5.86
C GLY A 174 11.17 2.37 5.49
N ILE A 175 11.53 3.55 6.01
CA ILE A 175 10.69 4.75 5.95
C ILE A 175 10.43 5.23 4.51
N LEU A 176 11.39 5.07 3.61
CA LEU A 176 11.20 5.48 2.22
C LEU A 176 10.20 4.58 1.48
N ALA A 177 10.20 3.27 1.76
CA ALA A 177 9.21 2.36 1.21
C ALA A 177 7.84 2.53 1.91
N ASP A 178 7.82 2.63 3.24
CA ASP A 178 6.59 2.68 4.01
C ASP A 178 5.86 4.03 3.88
N ILE A 179 6.56 5.16 4.09
CA ILE A 179 5.93 6.48 4.09
C ILE A 179 6.14 7.21 2.76
N ALA A 180 7.40 7.36 2.30
CA ALA A 180 7.69 8.17 1.12
C ALA A 180 7.08 7.61 -0.18
N SER A 181 6.64 6.36 -0.19
CA SER A 181 5.88 5.80 -1.31
C SER A 181 4.63 6.60 -1.67
N HIS A 182 3.97 7.25 -0.71
CA HIS A 182 2.88 8.19 -0.98
C HIS A 182 3.34 9.41 -1.77
N GLN A 183 4.45 10.04 -1.35
CA GLN A 183 4.98 11.23 -2.00
C GLN A 183 5.57 10.93 -3.37
N ILE A 184 6.13 9.72 -3.55
CA ILE A 184 6.63 9.24 -4.86
C ILE A 184 5.44 9.03 -5.81
N GLU A 185 4.38 8.35 -5.35
CA GLU A 185 3.16 8.15 -6.13
C GLU A 185 2.54 9.49 -6.53
N GLN A 186 2.45 10.45 -5.60
CA GLN A 186 1.93 11.79 -5.88
C GLN A 186 2.83 12.57 -6.83
N PHE A 187 4.16 12.42 -6.75
CA PHE A 187 5.08 12.98 -7.74
C PHE A 187 4.74 12.49 -9.14
N LEU A 188 4.60 11.20 -9.35
CA LEU A 188 4.24 10.61 -10.65
C LEU A 188 2.84 11.09 -11.10
N PHE A 189 1.88 11.11 -10.18
CA PHE A 189 0.50 11.54 -10.47
C PHE A 189 0.41 13.00 -10.94
N PHE A 190 1.08 13.93 -10.26
CA PHE A 190 1.02 15.36 -10.60
C PHE A 190 1.90 15.74 -11.80
N THR A 191 2.98 15.01 -12.03
CA THR A 191 3.84 15.24 -13.19
C THR A 191 3.33 14.54 -14.45
N GLY A 192 2.50 13.50 -14.29
CA GLY A 192 2.07 12.62 -15.38
C GLY A 192 3.19 11.68 -15.86
N ALA A 193 4.28 11.54 -15.10
CA ALA A 193 5.38 10.68 -15.44
C ALA A 193 5.06 9.20 -15.10
N GLU A 194 5.54 8.29 -15.94
CA GLU A 194 5.40 6.84 -15.72
C GLU A 194 6.52 6.27 -14.87
N ASP A 195 7.66 6.96 -14.81
CA ASP A 195 8.83 6.58 -14.02
C ASP A 195 9.57 7.79 -13.45
N ALA A 196 10.47 7.54 -12.51
CA ALA A 196 11.37 8.53 -11.94
C ALA A 196 12.68 7.88 -11.50
N GLU A 197 13.78 8.62 -11.69
CA GLU A 197 15.09 8.30 -11.13
C GLU A 197 15.18 8.83 -9.68
N VAL A 198 15.71 8.01 -8.76
CA VAL A 198 16.16 8.47 -7.44
C VAL A 198 17.58 8.97 -7.58
N ALA A 199 17.76 10.30 -7.70
CA ALA A 199 19.08 10.91 -7.90
C ALA A 199 19.92 10.93 -6.61
N ALA A 200 19.27 11.04 -5.45
CA ALA A 200 19.89 10.94 -4.13
C ALA A 200 18.83 10.55 -3.10
N ALA A 201 19.24 9.82 -2.07
CA ALA A 201 18.38 9.51 -0.93
C ALA A 201 19.20 9.35 0.35
N THR A 202 18.59 9.72 1.48
CA THR A 202 19.17 9.57 2.82
C THR A 202 18.13 8.94 3.74
N VAL A 203 18.57 8.07 4.62
CA VAL A 203 17.77 7.55 5.74
C VAL A 203 18.55 7.61 7.03
N ALA A 204 17.87 7.77 8.15
CA ALA A 204 18.50 7.80 9.46
C ALA A 204 17.52 7.34 10.56
N ASN A 205 18.10 6.91 11.68
CA ASN A 205 17.44 6.86 12.98
C ASN A 205 18.06 7.98 13.84
N ARG A 206 17.28 8.99 14.15
CA ARG A 206 17.77 10.19 14.85
C ARG A 206 17.29 10.29 16.30
N ALA A 207 16.13 9.72 16.60
CA ALA A 207 15.43 9.92 17.86
C ALA A 207 14.94 8.64 18.56
N ASN A 208 15.16 7.48 17.97
CA ASN A 208 14.64 6.20 18.47
C ASN A 208 15.75 5.15 18.70
N PRO A 209 16.71 5.42 19.62
CA PRO A 209 17.88 4.54 19.82
C PRO A 209 17.52 3.14 20.34
N ASP A 210 16.37 2.99 21.02
CA ASP A 210 15.88 1.70 21.53
C ASP A 210 15.36 0.78 20.39
N HIS A 211 15.19 1.32 19.19
CA HIS A 211 14.78 0.60 17.99
C HIS A 211 15.80 0.83 16.87
N PRO A 212 16.99 0.19 16.92
CA PRO A 212 18.11 0.51 16.03
C PRO A 212 17.84 0.26 14.55
N GLU A 213 16.90 -0.60 14.21
CA GLU A 213 16.51 -0.89 12.83
C GLU A 213 15.43 0.06 12.29
N LEU A 214 14.81 0.86 13.16
CA LEU A 214 13.84 1.85 12.75
C LEU A 214 14.54 3.00 12.01
N GLN A 215 13.96 3.41 10.90
CA GLN A 215 14.30 4.65 10.22
C GLN A 215 13.19 5.66 10.54
N ASP A 216 13.53 6.72 11.25
CA ASP A 216 12.60 7.78 11.65
C ASP A 216 12.77 9.07 10.84
N PHE A 217 13.69 9.04 9.88
CA PHE A 217 13.95 10.13 8.93
C PHE A 217 14.33 9.56 7.57
N GLY A 218 13.79 10.18 6.52
CA GLY A 218 14.20 9.90 5.15
C GLY A 218 13.94 11.10 4.24
N ASP A 219 14.84 11.32 3.31
CA ASP A 219 14.63 12.27 2.22
C ASP A 219 15.15 11.70 0.89
N MET A 220 14.64 12.24 -0.22
CA MET A 220 15.12 11.90 -1.54
C MET A 220 14.89 13.01 -2.56
N LEU A 221 15.75 13.02 -3.57
CA LEU A 221 15.61 13.81 -4.78
C LEU A 221 15.20 12.90 -5.94
N LEU A 222 14.03 13.19 -6.52
CA LEU A 222 13.50 12.51 -7.69
C LEU A 222 13.75 13.32 -8.95
N ARG A 223 13.95 12.64 -10.07
CA ARG A 223 14.04 13.24 -11.40
C ARG A 223 13.23 12.46 -12.43
N THR A 224 12.60 13.18 -13.32
CA THR A 224 12.05 12.68 -14.56
C THR A 224 12.31 13.70 -15.66
N SER A 225 11.87 13.47 -16.90
CA SER A 225 12.13 14.37 -18.01
C SER A 225 11.64 15.80 -17.74
N GLY A 226 12.57 16.70 -17.38
CA GLY A 226 12.29 18.13 -17.16
C GLY A 226 11.67 18.50 -15.81
N VAL A 227 11.43 17.53 -14.91
CA VAL A 227 10.83 17.76 -13.60
C VAL A 227 11.69 17.18 -12.49
N THR A 228 11.77 17.89 -11.38
CA THR A 228 12.41 17.41 -10.15
C THR A 228 11.38 17.31 -9.02
N GLY A 229 11.62 16.39 -8.09
CA GLY A 229 10.83 16.23 -6.87
C GLY A 229 11.73 16.14 -5.65
N TYR A 230 11.41 16.83 -4.59
CA TYR A 230 12.01 16.63 -3.28
C TYR A 230 10.98 16.00 -2.36
N VAL A 231 11.36 14.91 -1.72
CA VAL A 231 10.53 14.19 -0.76
C VAL A 231 11.24 14.16 0.58
N ARG A 232 10.52 14.46 1.66
CA ARG A 232 10.97 14.31 3.03
C ARG A 232 9.89 13.66 3.86
N VAL A 233 10.29 12.65 4.67
CA VAL A 233 9.44 11.91 5.62
C VAL A 233 10.14 11.78 6.96
N ASP A 234 9.39 11.90 8.05
CA ASP A 234 9.90 11.81 9.43
C ASP A 234 8.78 11.40 10.41
#